data_74575a2900554cc79c7fdad148acc5e7
#
_entry.id   74575a2900554cc79c7fdad148acc5e7
#
_cell.length_a   1.000
_cell.length_b   1.000
_cell.length_c   1.000
_cell.angle_alpha   90.00
_cell.angle_beta   90.00
_cell.angle_gamma   90.00
#
_symmetry.space_group_name_H-M   'P 1'
#
loop_
_entity.id
_entity.type
_entity.pdbx_description
1 polymer ?
#
loop_
_entity_poly.entity_id
_entity_poly.type
_entity_poly.pdbx_seq_one_letter_code
_entity_poly.pdbx_strand_id
1 'polypeptide(L)'
;MTDNNPELDPVDTPDGNVPLSLAEYREIIEEIEAQPRSWRRDADKEMDYAEGNQLDTELIRAMKAQGIPTTMENLIGAALEGIRGYEVATRTDWRVTPNGQPGGQDVADAINFRLNEAERQSHADDACSAAFYPQIAVGIGWVEVARNPDPFDYPYQCLPIHRNEIHWDWTSTRDDLSDARWLRRQRWLHPSRLARVFPEQKELIRRYGRAGINWWAEYDETGYGGGSTGLNRAWNIAREWTRMEDRWFNPASKEVCVSELWYRRWSDVVVLKSPDGRVVEYDPRNPAHVYAMAYERVQRMRVAVPKVRRSYWLGPHLLFDGPTIYTHRNFPYVPFWGFREDGTRVPFGYVRGLIDQQDTLNNGNARLRWGMSSYRTERTKGAVAMADDVFRRTVARPDADIVLDAQHMAQPGAKFEVKRDFQANAQQLEQLQNARNSIERINPAASGAFSGRRGTATSGIQEQTQVEQANQSLAHMTGNFKRARTQMGE
;
A
#
# COMPACT_ATOMS: atom_id res chain seq x y z
N MET A 1 -7.29 63.08 8.08
CA MET A 1 -7.20 61.91 8.96
C MET A 1 -6.17 61.00 8.37
N THR A 2 -5.08 60.92 9.04
CA THR A 2 -3.78 60.40 8.59
C THR A 2 -3.84 58.89 8.38
N ASP A 3 -3.44 58.48 7.17
CA ASP A 3 -3.15 57.11 6.80
C ASP A 3 -2.03 56.53 7.69
N ASN A 4 -2.41 55.77 8.70
CA ASN A 4 -1.52 54.85 9.38
C ASN A 4 -1.58 53.49 8.68
N ASN A 5 -0.86 53.35 7.61
CA ASN A 5 -0.53 52.06 7.05
C ASN A 5 0.81 51.66 7.67
N PRO A 6 0.90 50.70 8.58
CA PRO A 6 2.18 50.20 9.02
C PRO A 6 2.84 49.55 7.81
N GLU A 7 3.89 50.16 7.30
CA GLU A 7 4.86 49.46 6.48
C GLU A 7 5.36 48.30 7.32
N LEU A 8 4.80 47.12 7.04
CA LEU A 8 5.36 45.88 7.55
C LEU A 8 6.72 45.72 6.91
N ASP A 9 7.76 45.82 7.73
CA ASP A 9 9.12 45.47 7.35
C ASP A 9 9.09 44.12 6.59
N PRO A 10 9.90 43.97 5.54
CA PRO A 10 10.04 42.71 4.84
C PRO A 10 10.63 41.71 5.82
N VAL A 11 9.77 40.98 6.51
CA VAL A 11 10.17 39.70 7.12
C VAL A 11 10.69 38.85 5.97
N ASP A 12 11.89 38.34 6.09
CA ASP A 12 12.52 37.40 5.16
C ASP A 12 11.69 36.13 5.08
N THR A 13 10.52 36.22 4.45
CA THR A 13 9.75 35.05 4.03
C THR A 13 10.37 34.55 2.74
N PRO A 14 10.84 33.30 2.69
CA PRO A 14 11.44 32.77 1.48
C PRO A 14 10.42 32.92 0.33
N ASP A 15 10.86 33.57 -0.73
CA ASP A 15 10.06 33.78 -1.91
C ASP A 15 9.56 32.40 -2.40
N GLY A 16 8.25 32.23 -2.52
CA GLY A 16 7.64 30.94 -2.93
C GLY A 16 8.11 30.43 -4.29
N ASN A 17 8.92 31.22 -4.99
CA ASN A 17 9.58 30.86 -6.26
C ASN A 17 10.99 30.27 -6.11
N VAL A 18 11.56 30.25 -4.91
CA VAL A 18 12.90 29.68 -4.72
C VAL A 18 12.84 28.15 -4.87
N PRO A 19 13.68 27.55 -5.74
CA PRO A 19 13.77 26.10 -5.89
C PRO A 19 14.21 25.43 -4.58
N LEU A 20 13.87 24.13 -4.45
CA LEU A 20 14.33 23.33 -3.31
C LEU A 20 15.86 23.16 -3.38
N SER A 21 16.54 23.51 -2.31
CA SER A 21 17.99 23.30 -2.19
C SER A 21 18.31 21.81 -1.95
N LEU A 22 19.54 21.39 -2.26
CA LEU A 22 20.00 20.03 -1.98
C LEU A 22 19.97 19.72 -0.46
N ALA A 23 20.25 20.71 0.40
CA ALA A 23 20.21 20.54 1.84
C ALA A 23 18.80 20.21 2.34
N GLU A 24 17.79 20.99 1.91
CA GLU A 24 16.39 20.74 2.24
C GLU A 24 15.90 19.39 1.70
N TYR A 25 16.31 19.02 0.48
CA TYR A 25 16.01 17.71 -0.08
C TYR A 25 16.60 16.58 0.77
N ARG A 26 17.84 16.76 1.27
CA ARG A 26 18.50 15.81 2.15
C ARG A 26 17.75 15.63 3.47
N GLU A 27 17.30 16.72 4.08
CA GLU A 27 16.48 16.67 5.30
C GLU A 27 15.20 15.84 5.10
N ILE A 28 14.51 16.02 3.97
CA ILE A 28 13.32 15.22 3.64
C ILE A 28 13.68 13.74 3.50
N ILE A 29 14.80 13.40 2.88
CA ILE A 29 15.24 12.01 2.75
C ILE A 29 15.58 11.42 4.12
N GLU A 30 16.25 12.17 4.99
CA GLU A 30 16.55 11.75 6.37
C GLU A 30 15.26 11.53 7.18
N GLU A 31 14.24 12.40 7.03
CA GLU A 31 12.92 12.18 7.63
C GLU A 31 12.27 10.90 7.12
N ILE A 32 12.36 10.60 5.83
CA ILE A 32 11.84 9.35 5.24
C ILE A 32 12.60 8.14 5.82
N GLU A 33 13.90 8.26 5.98
CA GLU A 33 14.73 7.20 6.53
C GLU A 33 14.49 6.96 8.03
N ALA A 34 14.08 7.97 8.76
CA ALA A 34 13.72 7.88 10.17
C ALA A 34 12.35 7.21 10.39
N GLN A 35 11.50 7.13 9.36
CA GLN A 35 10.20 6.45 9.47
C GLN A 35 10.38 4.94 9.75
N PRO A 36 9.44 4.30 10.48
CA PRO A 36 9.49 2.86 10.74
C PRO A 36 9.51 2.05 9.44
N ARG A 37 10.66 1.53 9.06
CA ARG A 37 10.83 0.78 7.79
C ARG A 37 10.15 -0.59 7.81
N SER A 38 9.96 -1.16 9.00
CA SER A 38 9.38 -2.48 9.17
C SER A 38 7.97 -2.58 8.60
N TRP A 39 7.17 -1.50 8.68
CA TRP A 39 5.78 -1.55 8.28
C TRP A 39 5.58 -1.91 6.80
N ARG A 40 6.47 -1.46 5.90
CA ARG A 40 6.37 -1.79 4.46
C ARG A 40 6.64 -3.26 4.20
N ARG A 41 7.65 -3.81 4.87
CA ARG A 41 7.96 -5.24 4.82
C ARG A 41 6.84 -6.07 5.43
N ASP A 42 6.27 -5.60 6.53
CA ASP A 42 5.14 -6.26 7.17
C ASP A 42 3.89 -6.21 6.28
N ALA A 43 3.63 -5.06 5.62
CA ALA A 43 2.57 -4.92 4.63
C ALA A 43 2.80 -5.79 3.37
N ASP A 44 4.05 -5.99 2.93
CA ASP A 44 4.38 -6.90 1.82
C ASP A 44 4.09 -8.34 2.23
N LYS A 45 4.46 -8.73 3.46
CA LYS A 45 4.12 -10.05 4.02
C LYS A 45 2.61 -10.24 4.16
N GLU A 46 1.88 -9.23 4.64
CA GLU A 46 0.41 -9.26 4.72
C GLU A 46 -0.22 -9.45 3.34
N MET A 47 0.33 -8.81 2.29
CA MET A 47 -0.15 -8.99 0.92
C MET A 47 0.15 -10.40 0.39
N ASP A 48 1.35 -10.95 0.66
CA ASP A 48 1.68 -12.33 0.34
C ASP A 48 0.68 -13.31 0.95
N TYR A 49 0.25 -13.08 2.19
CA TYR A 49 -0.79 -13.90 2.82
C TYR A 49 -2.14 -13.78 2.13
N ALA A 50 -2.53 -12.58 1.70
CA ALA A 50 -3.76 -12.36 0.94
C ALA A 50 -3.73 -13.06 -0.41
N GLU A 51 -2.59 -13.04 -1.11
CA GLU A 51 -2.37 -13.66 -2.42
C GLU A 51 -2.15 -15.18 -2.35
N GLY A 52 -1.97 -15.75 -1.14
CA GLY A 52 -1.78 -17.16 -0.93
C GLY A 52 -0.32 -17.62 -0.85
N ASN A 53 0.64 -16.71 -0.87
CA ASN A 53 2.06 -16.98 -0.66
C ASN A 53 2.40 -17.07 0.83
N GLN A 54 1.75 -18.00 1.55
CA GLN A 54 1.75 -18.04 3.02
C GLN A 54 2.90 -18.86 3.62
N LEU A 55 3.57 -19.67 2.83
CA LEU A 55 4.68 -20.51 3.27
C LEU A 55 5.99 -20.06 2.62
N ASP A 56 6.99 -19.84 3.45
CA ASP A 56 8.35 -19.56 2.95
C ASP A 56 8.93 -20.76 2.19
N THR A 57 9.73 -20.46 1.16
CA THR A 57 10.37 -21.48 0.31
C THR A 57 11.26 -22.43 1.11
N GLU A 58 11.94 -21.95 2.16
CA GLU A 58 12.77 -22.78 3.03
C GLU A 58 11.92 -23.72 3.87
N LEU A 59 10.80 -23.22 4.41
CA LEU A 59 9.84 -24.03 5.15
C LEU A 59 9.24 -25.13 4.28
N ILE A 60 8.86 -24.81 3.03
CA ILE A 60 8.37 -25.79 2.06
C ILE A 60 9.39 -26.89 1.81
N ARG A 61 10.68 -26.53 1.65
CA ARG A 61 11.76 -27.49 1.47
C ARG A 61 11.93 -28.39 2.70
N ALA A 62 11.93 -27.81 3.90
CA ALA A 62 12.02 -28.54 5.16
C ALA A 62 10.85 -29.51 5.36
N MET A 63 9.62 -29.06 5.08
CA MET A 63 8.42 -29.90 5.16
C MET A 63 8.48 -31.07 4.15
N LYS A 64 8.88 -30.81 2.90
CA LYS A 64 9.07 -31.87 1.88
C LYS A 64 10.14 -32.88 2.29
N ALA A 65 11.25 -32.42 2.86
CA ALA A 65 12.32 -33.31 3.35
C ALA A 65 11.84 -34.24 4.46
N GLN A 66 10.89 -33.81 5.28
CA GLN A 66 10.27 -34.61 6.36
C GLN A 66 9.04 -35.41 5.90
N GLY A 67 8.66 -35.30 4.61
CA GLY A 67 7.46 -35.98 4.10
C GLY A 67 6.13 -35.33 4.55
N ILE A 68 6.19 -34.11 5.07
CA ILE A 68 4.98 -33.38 5.50
C ILE A 68 4.35 -32.72 4.26
N PRO A 69 3.04 -32.91 4.01
CA PRO A 69 2.37 -32.31 2.87
C PRO A 69 2.27 -30.79 3.05
N THR A 70 2.67 -30.05 2.02
CA THR A 70 2.53 -28.59 1.96
C THR A 70 1.15 -28.22 1.42
N THR A 71 0.18 -28.12 2.30
CA THR A 71 -1.19 -27.76 1.91
C THR A 71 -1.52 -26.40 2.46
N MET A 72 -2.01 -25.51 1.61
CA MET A 72 -2.51 -24.19 1.99
C MET A 72 -4.00 -24.06 1.67
N GLU A 73 -4.74 -23.47 2.56
CA GLU A 73 -6.15 -23.12 2.40
C GLU A 73 -6.27 -21.62 2.62
N ASN A 74 -6.28 -20.81 1.54
CA ASN A 74 -6.31 -19.35 1.65
C ASN A 74 -7.73 -18.86 1.92
N LEU A 75 -8.09 -18.71 3.19
CA LEU A 75 -9.38 -18.13 3.60
C LEU A 75 -9.34 -16.60 3.59
N ILE A 76 -8.16 -16.00 3.79
CA ILE A 76 -7.98 -14.54 3.80
C ILE A 76 -8.27 -13.96 2.43
N GLY A 77 -7.64 -14.49 1.39
CA GLY A 77 -7.84 -14.01 0.02
C GLY A 77 -9.29 -14.11 -0.44
N ALA A 78 -9.94 -15.26 -0.17
CA ALA A 78 -11.35 -15.45 -0.52
C ALA A 78 -12.27 -14.41 0.16
N ALA A 79 -11.98 -14.07 1.40
CA ALA A 79 -12.74 -13.07 2.13
C ALA A 79 -12.53 -11.65 1.61
N LEU A 80 -11.28 -11.27 1.27
CA LEU A 80 -10.98 -9.96 0.69
C LEU A 80 -11.61 -9.78 -0.70
N GLU A 81 -11.63 -10.83 -1.53
CA GLU A 81 -12.32 -10.81 -2.82
C GLU A 81 -13.84 -10.64 -2.66
N GLY A 82 -14.44 -11.19 -1.59
CA GLY A 82 -15.84 -10.92 -1.25
C GLY A 82 -16.12 -9.45 -0.98
N ILE A 83 -15.24 -8.76 -0.20
CA ILE A 83 -15.38 -7.32 0.06
C ILE A 83 -15.18 -6.52 -1.23
N ARG A 84 -14.20 -6.89 -2.06
CA ARG A 84 -13.96 -6.25 -3.34
C ARG A 84 -15.16 -6.38 -4.28
N GLY A 85 -15.78 -7.57 -4.34
CA GLY A 85 -17.02 -7.78 -5.10
C GLY A 85 -18.16 -6.89 -4.62
N TYR A 86 -18.29 -6.70 -3.31
CA TYR A 86 -19.27 -5.79 -2.74
C TYR A 86 -19.01 -4.32 -3.13
N GLU A 87 -17.76 -3.86 -3.12
CA GLU A 87 -17.40 -2.50 -3.59
C GLU A 87 -17.86 -2.29 -5.03
N VAL A 88 -17.53 -3.23 -5.92
CA VAL A 88 -17.92 -3.16 -7.34
C VAL A 88 -19.43 -3.09 -7.52
N ALA A 89 -20.18 -3.88 -6.72
CA ALA A 89 -21.64 -3.93 -6.78
C ALA A 89 -22.34 -2.69 -6.22
N THR A 90 -21.68 -1.94 -5.32
CA THR A 90 -22.27 -0.78 -4.62
C THR A 90 -21.68 0.56 -5.06
N ARG A 91 -20.99 0.59 -6.19
CA ARG A 91 -20.43 1.84 -6.75
C ARG A 91 -21.52 2.87 -6.99
N THR A 92 -21.16 4.12 -6.74
CA THR A 92 -21.99 5.28 -7.01
C THR A 92 -21.16 6.31 -7.78
N ASP A 93 -21.75 6.90 -8.80
CA ASP A 93 -21.13 7.98 -9.56
C ASP A 93 -20.87 9.22 -8.69
N TRP A 94 -19.88 10.01 -9.07
CA TRP A 94 -19.65 11.31 -8.45
C TRP A 94 -20.82 12.25 -8.71
N ARG A 95 -21.22 13.00 -7.71
CA ARG A 95 -22.33 13.93 -7.84
C ARG A 95 -22.06 15.24 -7.12
N VAL A 96 -22.18 16.33 -7.87
CA VAL A 96 -22.17 17.70 -7.34
C VAL A 96 -23.59 18.12 -7.00
N THR A 97 -23.78 18.62 -5.79
CA THR A 97 -25.05 19.16 -5.33
C THR A 97 -25.03 20.69 -5.37
N PRO A 98 -26.11 21.34 -5.82
CA PRO A 98 -26.16 22.80 -5.88
C PRO A 98 -26.14 23.40 -4.47
N ASN A 99 -25.55 24.57 -4.33
CA ASN A 99 -25.42 25.31 -3.08
C ASN A 99 -26.64 26.17 -2.71
N GLY A 100 -27.80 25.99 -3.38
CA GLY A 100 -29.03 26.74 -3.15
C GLY A 100 -29.10 28.14 -3.76
N GLN A 101 -28.10 28.56 -4.54
CA GLN A 101 -28.16 29.83 -5.28
C GLN A 101 -29.04 29.73 -6.54
N PRO A 102 -29.67 30.82 -6.98
CA PRO A 102 -30.41 30.84 -8.25
C PRO A 102 -29.54 30.41 -9.43
N GLY A 103 -30.03 29.48 -10.26
CA GLY A 103 -29.26 28.89 -11.37
C GLY A 103 -28.23 27.84 -10.96
N GLY A 104 -28.10 27.54 -9.67
CA GLY A 104 -27.14 26.55 -9.16
C GLY A 104 -27.42 25.12 -9.63
N GLN A 105 -28.70 24.80 -9.93
CA GLN A 105 -29.06 23.47 -10.44
C GLN A 105 -28.52 23.24 -11.86
N ASP A 106 -28.69 24.19 -12.76
CA ASP A 106 -28.21 24.08 -14.15
C ASP A 106 -26.68 23.93 -14.20
N VAL A 107 -25.98 24.66 -13.33
CA VAL A 107 -24.53 24.56 -13.19
C VAL A 107 -24.13 23.20 -12.64
N ALA A 108 -24.82 22.71 -11.60
CA ALA A 108 -24.54 21.39 -11.02
C ALA A 108 -24.78 20.26 -12.05
N ASP A 109 -25.84 20.36 -12.86
CA ASP A 109 -26.14 19.35 -13.88
C ASP A 109 -25.10 19.35 -15.01
N ALA A 110 -24.62 20.53 -15.43
CA ALA A 110 -23.54 20.64 -16.39
C ALA A 110 -22.21 20.09 -15.87
N ILE A 111 -21.89 20.35 -14.58
CA ILE A 111 -20.69 19.79 -13.93
C ILE A 111 -20.81 18.27 -13.79
N ASN A 112 -21.98 17.76 -13.37
CA ASN A 112 -22.22 16.33 -13.22
C ASN A 112 -22.03 15.59 -14.53
N PHE A 113 -22.52 16.14 -15.65
CA PHE A 113 -22.32 15.55 -16.97
C PHE A 113 -20.82 15.42 -17.31
N ARG A 114 -20.06 16.50 -17.12
CA ARG A 114 -18.61 16.50 -17.39
C ARG A 114 -17.83 15.61 -16.42
N LEU A 115 -18.22 15.58 -15.15
CA LEU A 115 -17.55 14.78 -14.12
C LEU A 115 -17.73 13.28 -14.38
N ASN A 116 -18.95 12.86 -14.73
CA ASN A 116 -19.24 11.47 -15.09
C ASN A 116 -18.55 11.04 -16.40
N GLU A 117 -18.37 11.96 -17.33
CA GLU A 117 -17.56 11.70 -18.52
C GLU A 117 -16.08 11.55 -18.16
N ALA A 118 -15.56 12.43 -17.30
CA ALA A 118 -14.19 12.38 -16.83
C ALA A 118 -13.90 11.09 -16.04
N GLU A 119 -14.81 10.65 -15.18
CA GLU A 119 -14.71 9.41 -14.41
C GLU A 119 -14.54 8.19 -15.32
N ARG A 120 -15.38 8.11 -16.36
CA ARG A 120 -15.31 7.00 -17.34
C ARG A 120 -14.07 7.04 -18.22
N GLN A 121 -13.75 8.22 -18.78
CA GLN A 121 -12.63 8.36 -19.72
C GLN A 121 -11.26 8.26 -19.04
N SER A 122 -11.15 8.65 -17.78
CA SER A 122 -9.91 8.57 -17.01
C SER A 122 -9.70 7.21 -16.35
N HIS A 123 -10.63 6.26 -16.48
CA HIS A 123 -10.63 4.96 -15.79
C HIS A 123 -10.54 5.09 -14.26
N ALA A 124 -11.19 6.11 -13.71
CA ALA A 124 -11.12 6.41 -12.28
C ALA A 124 -11.70 5.29 -11.40
N ASP A 125 -12.78 4.66 -11.85
CA ASP A 125 -13.39 3.53 -11.13
C ASP A 125 -12.46 2.33 -11.01
N ASP A 126 -11.76 1.99 -12.10
CA ASP A 126 -10.81 0.88 -12.11
C ASP A 126 -9.62 1.19 -11.19
N ALA A 127 -9.13 2.43 -11.21
CA ALA A 127 -8.07 2.88 -10.34
C ALA A 127 -8.50 2.86 -8.85
N CYS A 128 -9.72 3.28 -8.54
CA CYS A 128 -10.30 3.21 -7.19
C CYS A 128 -10.37 1.77 -6.69
N SER A 129 -10.88 0.84 -7.50
CA SER A 129 -10.98 -0.57 -7.12
C SER A 129 -9.62 -1.23 -6.95
N ALA A 130 -8.66 -0.86 -7.80
CA ALA A 130 -7.29 -1.32 -7.65
C ALA A 130 -6.62 -0.80 -6.37
N ALA A 131 -6.96 0.42 -5.91
CA ALA A 131 -6.48 0.97 -4.65
C ALA A 131 -7.25 0.46 -3.42
N PHE A 132 -8.52 0.04 -3.60
CA PHE A 132 -9.33 -0.49 -2.53
C PHE A 132 -8.81 -1.83 -2.00
N TYR A 133 -8.31 -2.70 -2.87
CA TYR A 133 -7.77 -3.98 -2.44
C TYR A 133 -6.60 -3.84 -1.44
N PRO A 134 -5.52 -3.09 -1.73
CA PRO A 134 -4.48 -2.85 -0.73
C PRO A 134 -4.96 -2.02 0.47
N GLN A 135 -5.98 -1.16 0.32
CA GLN A 135 -6.58 -0.46 1.45
C GLN A 135 -7.15 -1.43 2.48
N ILE A 136 -7.94 -2.43 2.05
CA ILE A 136 -8.55 -3.42 2.95
C ILE A 136 -7.53 -4.45 3.44
N ALA A 137 -6.58 -4.85 2.61
CA ALA A 137 -5.60 -5.88 2.95
C ALA A 137 -4.54 -5.37 3.92
N VAL A 138 -3.85 -4.27 3.57
CA VAL A 138 -2.66 -3.74 4.28
C VAL A 138 -2.83 -2.32 4.81
N GLY A 139 -4.01 -1.73 4.65
CA GLY A 139 -4.37 -0.44 5.23
C GLY A 139 -4.02 0.79 4.41
N ILE A 140 -3.48 0.65 3.19
CA ILE A 140 -3.19 1.80 2.33
C ILE A 140 -3.18 1.41 0.86
N GLY A 141 -3.93 2.18 0.08
CA GLY A 141 -3.88 2.21 -1.38
C GLY A 141 -3.62 3.62 -1.88
N TRP A 142 -3.17 3.77 -3.11
CA TRP A 142 -2.88 5.08 -3.70
C TRP A 142 -3.40 5.16 -5.13
N VAL A 143 -3.94 6.33 -5.47
CA VAL A 143 -4.30 6.69 -6.85
C VAL A 143 -3.63 8.02 -7.21
N GLU A 144 -3.04 8.08 -8.39
CA GLU A 144 -2.57 9.31 -9.01
C GLU A 144 -3.70 9.87 -9.89
N VAL A 145 -4.07 11.11 -9.66
CA VAL A 145 -4.94 11.88 -10.55
C VAL A 145 -4.05 12.88 -11.28
N ALA A 146 -3.75 12.60 -12.53
CA ALA A 146 -2.78 13.38 -13.27
C ALA A 146 -3.31 13.80 -14.64
N ARG A 147 -2.70 14.87 -15.16
CA ARG A 147 -2.91 15.23 -16.56
C ARG A 147 -2.22 14.22 -17.47
N ASN A 148 -2.95 13.72 -18.46
CA ASN A 148 -2.39 12.78 -19.43
C ASN A 148 -1.29 13.47 -20.27
N PRO A 149 -0.11 12.87 -20.39
CA PRO A 149 0.96 13.40 -21.22
C PRO A 149 0.69 13.23 -22.73
N ASP A 150 -0.18 12.31 -23.11
CA ASP A 150 -0.56 12.13 -24.51
C ASP A 150 -1.65 13.16 -24.92
N PRO A 151 -1.36 14.06 -25.89
CA PRO A 151 -2.32 15.07 -26.32
C PRO A 151 -3.48 14.51 -27.16
N PHE A 152 -3.37 13.27 -27.63
CA PHE A 152 -4.39 12.60 -28.43
C PHE A 152 -5.40 11.81 -27.62
N ASP A 153 -5.11 11.60 -26.35
CA ASP A 153 -5.95 10.86 -25.41
C ASP A 153 -6.71 11.82 -24.48
N TYR A 154 -7.59 11.27 -23.64
CA TYR A 154 -8.34 12.08 -22.68
C TYR A 154 -7.40 12.88 -21.76
N PRO A 155 -7.70 14.16 -21.47
CA PRO A 155 -6.76 15.06 -20.76
C PRO A 155 -6.35 14.63 -19.35
N TYR A 156 -7.15 13.79 -18.72
CA TYR A 156 -6.92 13.32 -17.36
C TYR A 156 -6.81 11.80 -17.33
N GLN A 157 -5.99 11.29 -16.43
CA GLN A 157 -5.83 9.86 -16.17
C GLN A 157 -5.78 9.58 -14.67
N CYS A 158 -6.40 8.49 -14.25
CA CYS A 158 -6.33 7.98 -12.90
C CYS A 158 -5.55 6.66 -12.91
N LEU A 159 -4.46 6.58 -12.16
CA LEU A 159 -3.60 5.41 -12.15
C LEU A 159 -3.41 4.90 -10.71
N PRO A 160 -3.64 3.60 -10.47
CA PRO A 160 -3.29 3.01 -9.17
C PRO A 160 -1.76 2.98 -9.02
N ILE A 161 -1.29 3.26 -7.81
CA ILE A 161 0.14 3.31 -7.52
C ILE A 161 0.45 2.34 -6.39
N HIS A 162 1.58 1.66 -6.53
CA HIS A 162 2.03 0.75 -5.49
C HIS A 162 2.49 1.52 -4.24
N ARG A 163 2.11 1.02 -3.05
CA ARG A 163 2.42 1.66 -1.75
C ARG A 163 3.90 1.92 -1.52
N ASN A 164 4.79 1.10 -2.08
CA ASN A 164 6.24 1.24 -1.91
C ASN A 164 6.84 2.37 -2.76
N GLU A 165 6.09 2.91 -3.73
CA GLU A 165 6.55 4.05 -4.52
C GLU A 165 6.35 5.38 -3.79
N ILE A 166 5.40 5.49 -2.85
CA ILE A 166 5.01 6.75 -2.23
C ILE A 166 5.48 6.84 -0.79
N HIS A 167 6.10 7.98 -0.47
CA HIS A 167 6.45 8.40 0.88
C HIS A 167 5.79 9.75 1.13
N TRP A 168 5.25 9.92 2.32
CA TRP A 168 4.54 11.14 2.72
C TRP A 168 5.02 11.66 4.07
N ASP A 169 4.72 12.89 4.36
CA ASP A 169 5.01 13.52 5.64
C ASP A 169 4.14 12.91 6.76
N TRP A 170 4.78 12.20 7.68
CA TRP A 170 4.10 11.55 8.79
C TRP A 170 3.64 12.51 9.90
N THR A 171 4.05 13.77 9.83
CA THR A 171 3.53 14.82 10.72
C THR A 171 2.14 15.29 10.31
N SER A 172 1.71 14.97 9.07
CA SER A 172 0.35 15.27 8.60
C SER A 172 -0.71 14.60 9.46
N THR A 173 -1.71 15.38 9.84
CA THR A 173 -2.82 14.93 10.68
C THR A 173 -4.09 14.65 9.89
N ARG A 174 -4.20 15.24 8.70
CA ARG A 174 -5.38 15.12 7.84
C ARG A 174 -5.31 13.90 6.93
N ASP A 175 -6.47 13.30 6.70
CA ASP A 175 -6.58 12.13 5.83
C ASP A 175 -6.33 12.47 4.36
N ASP A 176 -6.62 13.71 3.94
CA ASP A 176 -6.43 14.22 2.58
C ASP A 176 -5.01 14.74 2.31
N LEU A 177 -4.11 14.68 3.30
CA LEU A 177 -2.75 15.22 3.25
C LEU A 177 -2.69 16.71 2.87
N SER A 178 -3.77 17.48 3.11
CA SER A 178 -3.80 18.92 2.83
C SER A 178 -2.86 19.73 3.71
N ASP A 179 -2.45 19.19 4.86
CA ASP A 179 -1.48 19.76 5.80
C ASP A 179 -0.06 19.18 5.65
N ALA A 180 0.13 18.16 4.81
CA ALA A 180 1.44 17.57 4.59
C ALA A 180 2.41 18.57 3.94
N ARG A 181 3.63 18.66 4.46
CA ARG A 181 4.68 19.54 3.93
C ARG A 181 5.22 19.05 2.59
N TRP A 182 5.34 17.73 2.45
CA TRP A 182 5.89 17.09 1.26
C TRP A 182 5.26 15.71 1.02
N LEU A 183 5.34 15.26 -0.23
CA LEU A 183 5.03 13.91 -0.68
C LEU A 183 6.03 13.54 -1.76
N ARG A 184 6.68 12.38 -1.62
CA ARG A 184 7.67 11.87 -2.56
C ARG A 184 7.17 10.60 -3.22
N ARG A 185 7.32 10.52 -4.54
CA ARG A 185 7.16 9.29 -5.31
C ARG A 185 8.47 8.85 -5.91
N GLN A 186 8.79 7.57 -5.79
CA GLN A 186 9.93 6.93 -6.44
C GLN A 186 9.47 6.21 -7.70
N ARG A 187 10.14 6.48 -8.82
CA ARG A 187 9.85 5.81 -10.08
C ARG A 187 11.13 5.19 -10.64
N TRP A 188 11.07 3.92 -10.97
CA TRP A 188 12.13 3.24 -11.69
C TRP A 188 11.89 3.37 -13.19
N LEU A 189 12.82 4.00 -13.88
CA LEU A 189 12.71 4.30 -15.30
C LEU A 189 14.00 3.95 -16.05
N HIS A 190 13.86 3.47 -17.27
CA HIS A 190 15.02 3.28 -18.12
C HIS A 190 15.66 4.64 -18.47
N PRO A 191 17.01 4.79 -18.40
CA PRO A 191 17.71 6.06 -18.65
C PRO A 191 17.36 6.72 -19.99
N SER A 192 17.08 5.93 -21.03
CA SER A 192 16.68 6.45 -22.34
C SER A 192 15.32 7.13 -22.31
N ARG A 193 14.37 6.61 -21.50
CA ARG A 193 13.05 7.24 -21.32
C ARG A 193 13.19 8.54 -20.53
N LEU A 194 13.98 8.52 -19.46
CA LEU A 194 14.25 9.70 -18.65
C LEU A 194 14.91 10.82 -19.47
N ALA A 195 15.89 10.48 -20.32
CA ALA A 195 16.56 11.44 -21.18
C ALA A 195 15.65 12.06 -22.26
N ARG A 196 14.50 11.45 -22.57
CA ARG A 196 13.48 12.07 -23.44
C ARG A 196 12.63 13.09 -22.68
N VAL A 197 12.37 12.82 -21.41
CA VAL A 197 11.58 13.70 -20.54
C VAL A 197 12.41 14.94 -20.15
N PHE A 198 13.72 14.75 -19.89
CA PHE A 198 14.66 15.81 -19.50
C PHE A 198 15.81 15.90 -20.50
N PRO A 199 15.58 16.48 -21.69
CA PRO A 199 16.60 16.53 -22.75
C PRO A 199 17.83 17.36 -22.36
N GLU A 200 17.65 18.40 -21.55
CA GLU A 200 18.72 19.27 -21.07
C GLU A 200 19.70 18.53 -20.15
N GLN A 201 19.22 17.52 -19.41
CA GLN A 201 20.02 16.75 -18.46
C GLN A 201 20.48 15.39 -19.02
N LYS A 202 20.41 15.20 -20.34
CA LYS A 202 20.69 13.93 -21.01
C LYS A 202 22.08 13.37 -20.72
N GLU A 203 23.10 14.21 -20.68
CA GLU A 203 24.47 13.78 -20.40
C GLU A 203 24.66 13.34 -18.95
N LEU A 204 24.07 14.10 -18.02
CA LEU A 204 24.04 13.76 -16.61
C LEU A 204 23.35 12.39 -16.40
N ILE A 205 22.17 12.20 -17.00
CA ILE A 205 21.43 10.94 -16.91
C ILE A 205 22.24 9.78 -17.48
N ARG A 206 22.96 9.98 -18.57
CA ARG A 206 23.83 8.95 -19.15
C ARG A 206 25.01 8.61 -18.26
N ARG A 207 25.64 9.63 -17.66
CA ARG A 207 26.81 9.44 -16.80
C ARG A 207 26.45 8.70 -15.53
N TYR A 208 25.42 9.13 -14.86
CA TYR A 208 25.02 8.61 -13.55
C TYR A 208 24.03 7.44 -13.64
N GLY A 209 23.32 7.25 -14.73
CA GLY A 209 22.46 6.10 -14.97
C GLY A 209 23.19 4.75 -15.10
N ARG A 210 24.52 4.74 -15.02
CA ARG A 210 25.35 3.52 -15.02
C ARG A 210 26.05 3.26 -13.69
N ALA A 211 26.04 4.22 -12.78
CA ALA A 211 26.78 4.14 -11.53
C ALA A 211 25.83 3.78 -10.38
N GLY A 212 25.75 2.50 -10.06
CA GLY A 212 25.03 2.03 -8.86
C GLY A 212 25.77 2.33 -7.56
N ILE A 213 26.08 3.61 -7.31
CA ILE A 213 26.80 4.09 -6.13
C ILE A 213 25.79 4.66 -5.15
N ASN A 214 26.01 4.43 -3.87
CA ASN A 214 25.29 5.13 -2.81
C ASN A 214 25.61 6.63 -2.93
N TRP A 215 24.67 7.41 -3.43
CA TRP A 215 24.89 8.82 -3.78
C TRP A 215 25.22 9.72 -2.58
N TRP A 216 24.84 9.35 -1.36
CA TRP A 216 25.25 10.05 -0.13
C TRP A 216 26.76 9.98 0.09
N ALA A 217 27.42 8.90 -0.32
CA ALA A 217 28.86 8.76 -0.18
C ALA A 217 29.66 9.65 -1.14
N GLU A 218 29.05 10.07 -2.26
CA GLU A 218 29.70 10.90 -3.27
C GLU A 218 29.64 12.40 -2.91
N TYR A 219 28.71 12.78 -2.01
CA TYR A 219 28.47 14.16 -1.58
C TYR A 219 28.87 14.44 -0.13
N ASP A 220 29.61 13.57 0.51
CA ASP A 220 30.17 13.86 1.82
C ASP A 220 31.30 14.89 1.67
N GLU A 221 30.98 16.18 1.91
CA GLU A 221 31.92 17.31 1.88
C GLU A 221 33.08 17.17 2.88
N THR A 222 33.01 16.20 3.79
CA THR A 222 34.04 15.96 4.81
C THR A 222 35.24 15.21 4.27
N GLY A 223 35.28 14.85 2.98
CA GLY A 223 36.42 14.19 2.34
C GLY A 223 36.69 12.75 2.80
N TYR A 224 35.88 12.23 3.68
CA TYR A 224 35.94 10.82 4.12
C TYR A 224 35.18 9.85 3.22
N GLY A 225 34.53 10.34 2.19
CA GLY A 225 33.87 9.57 1.12
C GLY A 225 34.83 8.90 0.16
N GLY A 226 36.03 8.62 0.60
CA GLY A 226 37.00 7.85 -0.16
C GLY A 226 36.42 6.52 -0.57
N GLY A 227 36.29 6.34 -1.86
CA GLY A 227 35.84 5.20 -2.62
C GLY A 227 35.42 3.99 -1.80
N SER A 228 34.21 3.51 -2.02
CA SER A 228 33.65 2.36 -1.32
C SER A 228 34.68 1.22 -1.27
N THR A 229 35.41 1.15 -0.17
CA THR A 229 36.26 -0.01 0.12
C THR A 229 35.35 -1.22 0.08
N GLY A 230 35.85 -2.36 -0.42
CA GLY A 230 35.07 -3.60 -0.54
C GLY A 230 34.34 -3.99 0.76
N LEU A 231 34.79 -3.51 1.91
CA LEU A 231 34.14 -3.61 3.23
C LEU A 231 32.80 -2.87 3.30
N ASN A 232 32.72 -1.61 2.83
CA ASN A 232 31.45 -0.86 2.82
C ASN A 232 30.44 -1.48 1.84
N ARG A 233 30.93 -2.04 0.74
CA ARG A 233 30.11 -2.78 -0.20
C ARG A 233 29.59 -4.09 0.38
N ALA A 234 30.42 -4.85 1.11
CA ALA A 234 30.04 -6.06 1.83
C ALA A 234 29.06 -5.77 2.97
N TRP A 235 29.26 -4.67 3.72
CA TRP A 235 28.35 -4.19 4.75
C TRP A 235 26.98 -3.77 4.18
N ASN A 236 26.96 -3.12 3.04
CA ASN A 236 25.71 -2.73 2.36
C ASN A 236 24.99 -3.93 1.76
N ILE A 237 25.70 -4.97 1.39
CA ILE A 237 25.12 -6.24 0.93
C ILE A 237 24.63 -7.09 2.11
N ALA A 238 25.36 -7.13 3.22
CA ALA A 238 25.00 -7.87 4.43
C ALA A 238 23.87 -7.21 5.24
N ARG A 239 23.69 -5.90 5.12
CA ARG A 239 22.50 -5.20 5.61
C ARG A 239 21.38 -5.40 4.62
N GLU A 240 20.72 -6.54 4.72
CA GLU A 240 19.46 -6.88 4.05
C GLU A 240 18.87 -5.79 3.13
N TRP A 241 18.50 -6.13 1.97
CA TRP A 241 17.63 -5.56 0.93
C TRP A 241 16.82 -4.27 1.24
N THR A 242 16.75 -3.86 2.51
CA THR A 242 16.08 -2.67 3.02
C THR A 242 16.63 -1.35 2.48
N ARG A 243 17.73 -1.38 1.71
CA ARG A 243 18.34 -0.21 1.10
C ARG A 243 18.39 -0.20 -0.42
N MET A 244 17.50 -0.94 -1.09
CA MET A 244 17.24 -0.65 -2.51
C MET A 244 16.67 0.77 -2.70
N GLU A 245 16.03 1.31 -1.67
CA GLU A 245 15.52 2.68 -1.67
C GLU A 245 16.63 3.73 -1.75
N ASP A 246 17.85 3.42 -1.28
CA ASP A 246 19.00 4.30 -1.33
C ASP A 246 19.77 4.20 -2.66
N ARG A 247 19.42 3.25 -3.50
CA ARG A 247 20.07 3.05 -4.80
C ARG A 247 19.26 3.73 -5.89
N TRP A 248 19.85 4.67 -6.54
CA TRP A 248 19.27 5.33 -7.71
C TRP A 248 19.48 4.57 -9.03
N PHE A 249 20.14 3.41 -8.99
CA PHE A 249 20.38 2.54 -10.14
C PHE A 249 20.18 1.08 -9.77
N ASN A 250 19.32 0.38 -10.53
CA ASN A 250 19.13 -1.06 -10.43
C ASN A 250 19.96 -1.76 -11.53
N PRO A 251 21.03 -2.50 -11.18
CA PRO A 251 21.88 -3.15 -12.17
C PRO A 251 21.20 -4.31 -12.91
N ALA A 252 20.17 -4.93 -12.31
CA ALA A 252 19.46 -6.05 -12.91
C ALA A 252 18.50 -5.61 -14.02
N SER A 253 17.69 -4.57 -13.76
CA SER A 253 16.75 -4.00 -14.74
C SER A 253 17.36 -2.87 -15.57
N LYS A 254 18.56 -2.38 -15.21
CA LYS A 254 19.24 -1.21 -15.81
C LYS A 254 18.39 0.07 -15.74
N GLU A 255 17.59 0.19 -14.71
CA GLU A 255 16.73 1.33 -14.45
C GLU A 255 17.34 2.27 -13.41
N VAL A 256 16.96 3.54 -13.51
CA VAL A 256 17.33 4.57 -12.55
C VAL A 256 16.09 4.97 -11.73
N CYS A 257 16.31 5.23 -10.45
CA CYS A 257 15.29 5.70 -9.56
C CYS A 257 15.19 7.21 -9.61
N VAL A 258 14.08 7.72 -10.10
CA VAL A 258 13.76 9.14 -10.10
C VAL A 258 12.86 9.44 -8.91
N SER A 259 13.27 10.41 -8.12
CA SER A 259 12.47 10.93 -7.01
C SER A 259 11.65 12.11 -7.52
N GLU A 260 10.35 11.95 -7.59
CA GLU A 260 9.40 13.03 -7.82
C GLU A 260 8.93 13.55 -6.47
N LEU A 261 9.24 14.79 -6.14
CA LEU A 261 8.90 15.40 -4.87
C LEU A 261 7.91 16.54 -5.09
N TRP A 262 6.77 16.43 -4.43
CA TRP A 262 5.78 17.49 -4.29
C TRP A 262 5.93 18.10 -2.91
N TYR A 263 6.03 19.44 -2.83
CA TYR A 263 6.25 20.13 -1.57
C TYR A 263 5.52 21.46 -1.52
N ARG A 264 5.24 21.94 -0.31
CA ARG A 264 4.60 23.24 -0.07
C ARG A 264 5.63 24.25 0.38
N ARG A 265 5.63 25.41 -0.28
CA ARG A 265 6.35 26.58 0.15
C ARG A 265 5.40 27.70 0.48
N TRP A 266 5.64 28.34 1.60
CA TRP A 266 4.91 29.53 1.98
C TRP A 266 5.36 30.70 1.09
N SER A 267 4.39 31.43 0.56
CA SER A 267 4.60 32.59 -0.27
C SER A 267 3.61 33.69 0.15
N ASP A 268 4.13 34.90 0.29
CA ASP A 268 3.30 36.05 0.53
C ASP A 268 2.60 36.46 -0.77
N VAL A 269 1.30 36.37 -0.78
CA VAL A 269 0.49 36.78 -1.90
C VAL A 269 -0.42 37.95 -1.51
N VAL A 270 -0.64 38.82 -2.48
CA VAL A 270 -1.62 39.89 -2.35
C VAL A 270 -2.99 39.33 -2.72
N VAL A 271 -3.95 39.45 -1.84
CA VAL A 271 -5.33 39.00 -2.09
C VAL A 271 -6.28 40.19 -2.06
N LEU A 272 -7.31 40.10 -2.86
CA LEU A 272 -8.44 41.02 -2.90
C LEU A 272 -9.61 40.38 -2.16
N LYS A 273 -10.08 41.03 -1.12
CA LYS A 273 -11.27 40.62 -0.38
C LYS A 273 -12.45 41.51 -0.78
N SER A 274 -13.43 40.89 -1.44
CA SER A 274 -14.69 41.55 -1.81
C SER A 274 -15.61 41.70 -0.59
N PRO A 275 -16.57 42.66 -0.60
CA PRO A 275 -17.57 42.83 0.45
C PRO A 275 -18.42 41.59 0.70
N ASP A 276 -18.58 40.74 -0.32
CA ASP A 276 -19.30 39.45 -0.25
C ASP A 276 -18.51 38.36 0.48
N GLY A 277 -17.29 38.67 0.99
CA GLY A 277 -16.41 37.74 1.68
C GLY A 277 -15.57 36.86 0.75
N ARG A 278 -15.68 37.01 -0.57
CA ARG A 278 -14.84 36.29 -1.52
C ARG A 278 -13.42 36.84 -1.48
N VAL A 279 -12.44 35.92 -1.47
CA VAL A 279 -11.01 36.25 -1.47
C VAL A 279 -10.41 35.68 -2.75
N VAL A 280 -9.75 36.52 -3.54
CA VAL A 280 -9.10 36.13 -4.80
C VAL A 280 -7.66 36.60 -4.79
N GLU A 281 -6.73 35.81 -5.28
CA GLU A 281 -5.32 36.21 -5.46
C GLU A 281 -5.25 37.32 -6.50
N TYR A 282 -4.56 38.42 -6.18
CA TYR A 282 -4.42 39.56 -7.07
C TYR A 282 -3.44 39.25 -8.18
N ASP A 283 -3.92 39.26 -9.41
CA ASP A 283 -3.11 39.22 -10.62
C ASP A 283 -3.13 40.58 -11.31
N PRO A 284 -1.99 41.31 -11.37
CA PRO A 284 -1.93 42.61 -12.04
C PRO A 284 -2.16 42.55 -13.56
N ARG A 285 -2.07 41.34 -14.16
CA ARG A 285 -2.34 41.13 -15.58
C ARG A 285 -3.81 40.94 -15.89
N ASN A 286 -4.62 40.67 -14.87
CA ASN A 286 -6.07 40.50 -15.05
C ASN A 286 -6.77 41.85 -14.96
N PRO A 287 -7.34 42.38 -16.05
CA PRO A 287 -8.02 43.67 -16.06
C PRO A 287 -9.20 43.74 -15.09
N ALA A 288 -9.87 42.61 -14.82
CA ALA A 288 -10.96 42.56 -13.85
C ALA A 288 -10.48 42.84 -12.43
N HIS A 289 -9.30 42.35 -12.04
CA HIS A 289 -8.72 42.62 -10.74
C HIS A 289 -8.28 44.08 -10.57
N VAL A 290 -7.73 44.66 -11.65
CA VAL A 290 -7.33 46.08 -11.67
C VAL A 290 -8.57 46.95 -11.59
N TYR A 291 -9.64 46.62 -12.33
CA TYR A 291 -10.92 47.35 -12.27
C TYR A 291 -11.56 47.24 -10.88
N ALA A 292 -11.64 46.04 -10.32
CA ALA A 292 -12.19 45.83 -8.97
C ALA A 292 -11.45 46.67 -7.92
N MET A 293 -10.13 46.78 -8.03
CA MET A 293 -9.30 47.59 -7.12
C MET A 293 -9.56 49.11 -7.30
N ALA A 294 -9.87 49.55 -8.51
CA ALA A 294 -10.07 50.97 -8.80
C ALA A 294 -11.47 51.46 -8.47
N TYR A 295 -12.48 50.63 -8.67
CA TYR A 295 -13.90 51.03 -8.66
C TYR A 295 -14.79 50.30 -7.63
N GLU A 296 -14.34 49.18 -7.10
CA GLU A 296 -15.06 48.39 -6.11
C GLU A 296 -14.45 48.61 -4.70
N ARG A 297 -15.27 48.47 -3.66
CA ARG A 297 -14.81 48.55 -2.24
C ARG A 297 -14.10 47.23 -1.84
N VAL A 298 -13.01 46.92 -2.52
CA VAL A 298 -12.23 45.71 -2.30
C VAL A 298 -11.05 46.02 -1.37
N GLN A 299 -10.87 45.24 -0.34
CA GLN A 299 -9.70 45.38 0.55
C GLN A 299 -8.54 44.59 0.01
N ARG A 300 -7.39 45.25 -0.14
CA ARG A 300 -6.13 44.61 -0.47
C ARG A 300 -5.46 44.14 0.83
N MET A 301 -5.13 42.84 0.88
CA MET A 301 -4.45 42.24 2.03
C MET A 301 -3.25 41.42 1.56
N ARG A 302 -2.19 41.37 2.34
CA ARG A 302 -1.06 40.45 2.15
C ARG A 302 -1.30 39.25 3.06
N VAL A 303 -1.26 38.05 2.49
CA VAL A 303 -1.52 36.80 3.20
C VAL A 303 -0.48 35.78 2.81
N ALA A 304 0.12 35.10 3.79
CA ALA A 304 1.00 33.97 3.55
C ALA A 304 0.15 32.74 3.15
N VAL A 305 0.44 32.18 1.99
CA VAL A 305 -0.30 31.02 1.44
C VAL A 305 0.69 29.93 1.06
N PRO A 306 0.43 28.67 1.41
CA PRO A 306 1.26 27.57 0.94
C PRO A 306 1.00 27.32 -0.55
N LYS A 307 2.03 27.45 -1.37
CA LYS A 307 2.01 27.11 -2.79
C LYS A 307 2.63 25.75 -3.01
N VAL A 308 2.00 24.94 -3.84
CA VAL A 308 2.50 23.62 -4.20
C VAL A 308 3.51 23.74 -5.33
N ARG A 309 4.67 23.09 -5.16
CA ARG A 309 5.72 22.96 -6.16
C ARG A 309 6.04 21.50 -6.38
N ARG A 310 6.69 21.20 -7.50
CA ARG A 310 7.20 19.87 -7.81
C ARG A 310 8.64 19.92 -8.25
N SER A 311 9.43 18.96 -7.81
CA SER A 311 10.81 18.80 -8.26
C SER A 311 11.08 17.34 -8.62
N TYR A 312 12.03 17.14 -9.53
CA TYR A 312 12.49 15.82 -9.95
C TYR A 312 13.97 15.70 -9.67
N TRP A 313 14.36 14.63 -8.98
CA TRP A 313 15.73 14.39 -8.55
C TRP A 313 16.22 13.03 -9.05
N LEU A 314 17.48 12.99 -9.49
CA LEU A 314 18.22 11.76 -9.77
C LEU A 314 19.40 11.67 -8.81
N GLY A 315 19.24 10.93 -7.72
CA GLY A 315 20.19 11.00 -6.60
C GLY A 315 20.28 12.44 -6.08
N PRO A 316 21.49 13.03 -5.99
CA PRO A 316 21.68 14.41 -5.52
C PRO A 316 21.41 15.47 -6.60
N HIS A 317 21.14 15.07 -7.83
CA HIS A 317 21.04 15.97 -8.96
C HIS A 317 19.60 16.38 -9.21
N LEU A 318 19.35 17.68 -9.15
CA LEU A 318 18.08 18.28 -9.52
C LEU A 318 17.92 18.23 -11.04
N LEU A 319 16.88 17.56 -11.52
CA LEU A 319 16.52 17.52 -12.94
C LEU A 319 15.59 18.66 -13.33
N PHE A 320 14.64 18.98 -12.45
CA PHE A 320 13.65 20.02 -12.66
C PHE A 320 13.07 20.49 -11.33
N ASP A 321 12.78 21.76 -11.19
CA ASP A 321 11.95 22.34 -10.12
C ASP A 321 11.05 23.43 -10.70
N GLY A 322 9.77 23.41 -10.32
CA GLY A 322 8.82 24.39 -10.80
C GLY A 322 7.49 24.38 -10.03
N PRO A 323 6.64 25.39 -10.28
CA PRO A 323 5.31 25.42 -9.71
C PRO A 323 4.47 24.25 -10.20
N THR A 324 3.42 23.92 -9.46
CA THR A 324 2.43 22.94 -9.92
C THR A 324 1.75 23.39 -11.21
N ILE A 325 1.42 22.42 -12.06
CA ILE A 325 0.61 22.65 -13.26
C ILE A 325 -0.90 22.70 -12.98
N TYR A 326 -1.27 22.31 -11.74
CA TYR A 326 -2.66 22.23 -11.32
C TYR A 326 -3.12 23.53 -10.65
N THR A 327 -4.38 23.84 -10.78
CA THR A 327 -5.01 25.03 -10.15
C THR A 327 -5.37 24.79 -8.69
N HIS A 328 -5.53 23.53 -8.29
CA HIS A 328 -5.78 23.15 -6.90
C HIS A 328 -4.50 23.13 -6.05
N ARG A 329 -4.67 23.13 -4.72
CA ARG A 329 -3.57 23.14 -3.75
C ARG A 329 -3.24 21.77 -3.18
N ASN A 330 -3.85 20.71 -3.71
CA ASN A 330 -3.64 19.33 -3.28
C ASN A 330 -2.50 18.68 -4.09
N PHE A 331 -1.87 17.67 -3.49
CA PHE A 331 -0.97 16.80 -4.23
C PHE A 331 -1.78 15.91 -5.17
N PRO A 332 -1.23 15.48 -6.33
CA PRO A 332 -1.96 14.65 -7.29
C PRO A 332 -2.08 13.18 -6.87
N TYR A 333 -1.76 12.86 -5.64
CA TYR A 333 -1.78 11.52 -5.07
C TYR A 333 -2.82 11.44 -3.97
N VAL A 334 -3.81 10.59 -4.15
CA VAL A 334 -4.90 10.43 -3.20
C VAL A 334 -4.70 9.14 -2.42
N PRO A 335 -4.59 9.22 -1.07
CA PRO A 335 -4.46 8.06 -0.20
C PRO A 335 -5.82 7.42 0.09
N PHE A 336 -5.88 6.11 -0.02
CA PHE A 336 -7.00 5.28 0.40
C PHE A 336 -6.62 4.62 1.72
N TRP A 337 -7.03 5.25 2.83
CA TRP A 337 -6.66 4.80 4.17
C TRP A 337 -7.53 3.66 4.66
N GLY A 338 -6.89 2.60 5.20
CA GLY A 338 -7.52 1.61 6.04
C GLY A 338 -7.54 2.03 7.51
N PHE A 339 -7.07 1.14 8.38
CA PHE A 339 -6.81 1.47 9.78
C PHE A 339 -5.41 2.10 9.94
N ARG A 340 -5.23 2.85 11.00
CA ARG A 340 -3.94 3.42 11.40
C ARG A 340 -3.73 3.22 12.88
N GLU A 341 -2.52 2.88 13.28
CA GLU A 341 -2.13 2.82 14.67
C GLU A 341 -2.19 4.22 15.32
N ASP A 342 -2.69 4.32 16.54
CA ASP A 342 -2.86 5.60 17.22
C ASP A 342 -1.52 6.31 17.47
N GLY A 343 -0.53 5.61 17.99
CA GLY A 343 0.76 6.22 18.36
C GLY A 343 1.72 6.41 17.19
N THR A 344 1.81 5.45 16.27
CA THR A 344 2.80 5.44 15.17
C THR A 344 2.24 5.91 13.86
N ARG A 345 0.91 5.95 13.72
CA ARG A 345 0.16 6.20 12.47
C ARG A 345 0.46 5.24 11.33
N VAL A 346 1.09 4.11 11.64
CA VAL A 346 1.34 3.05 10.67
C VAL A 346 0.03 2.52 10.14
N PRO A 347 -0.17 2.49 8.80
CA PRO A 347 -1.37 1.91 8.22
C PRO A 347 -1.37 0.39 8.36
N PHE A 348 -2.54 -0.18 8.58
CA PHE A 348 -2.74 -1.63 8.60
C PHE A 348 -4.16 -1.98 8.12
N GLY A 349 -4.31 -3.20 7.60
CA GLY A 349 -5.57 -3.72 7.11
C GLY A 349 -6.10 -4.90 7.92
N TYR A 350 -7.04 -5.60 7.35
CA TYR A 350 -7.65 -6.79 7.99
C TYR A 350 -6.68 -7.96 8.08
N VAL A 351 -5.73 -8.10 7.15
CA VAL A 351 -4.83 -9.26 7.08
C VAL A 351 -3.96 -9.40 8.31
N ARG A 352 -3.46 -8.29 8.87
CA ARG A 352 -2.61 -8.31 10.06
C ARG A 352 -3.19 -9.14 11.22
N GLY A 353 -4.47 -8.98 11.50
CA GLY A 353 -5.14 -9.70 12.57
C GLY A 353 -5.47 -11.17 12.26
N LEU A 354 -5.27 -11.60 11.01
CA LEU A 354 -5.66 -12.93 10.55
C LEU A 354 -4.48 -13.88 10.32
N ILE A 355 -3.25 -13.37 10.29
CA ILE A 355 -2.03 -14.15 9.97
C ILE A 355 -1.88 -15.33 10.91
N ASP A 356 -1.93 -15.12 12.23
CA ASP A 356 -1.73 -16.17 13.24
C ASP A 356 -2.77 -17.28 13.12
N GLN A 357 -4.01 -16.91 12.84
CA GLN A 357 -5.11 -17.87 12.66
C GLN A 357 -4.93 -18.68 11.37
N GLN A 358 -4.47 -18.01 10.31
CA GLN A 358 -4.19 -18.65 9.03
C GLN A 358 -3.00 -19.60 9.14
N ASP A 359 -1.95 -19.24 9.88
CA ASP A 359 -0.81 -20.12 10.16
C ASP A 359 -1.23 -21.35 10.96
N THR A 360 -2.07 -21.15 11.97
CA THR A 360 -2.64 -22.26 12.73
C THR A 360 -3.44 -23.20 11.85
N LEU A 361 -4.21 -22.67 10.91
CA LEU A 361 -4.98 -23.47 9.94
C LEU A 361 -4.06 -24.28 9.02
N ASN A 362 -3.08 -23.63 8.40
CA ASN A 362 -2.15 -24.26 7.46
C ASN A 362 -1.30 -25.35 8.14
N ASN A 363 -0.71 -25.01 9.29
CA ASN A 363 0.09 -25.95 10.09
C ASN A 363 -0.76 -27.12 10.61
N GLY A 364 -1.97 -26.83 11.05
CA GLY A 364 -2.91 -27.85 11.52
C GLY A 364 -3.35 -28.81 10.43
N ASN A 365 -3.67 -28.29 9.24
CA ASN A 365 -3.99 -29.11 8.07
C ASN A 365 -2.82 -30.02 7.65
N ALA A 366 -1.60 -29.49 7.65
CA ALA A 366 -0.40 -30.26 7.33
C ALA A 366 -0.16 -31.39 8.37
N ARG A 367 -0.26 -31.06 9.69
CA ARG A 367 -0.11 -32.05 10.78
C ARG A 367 -1.21 -33.10 10.74
N LEU A 368 -2.47 -32.72 10.51
CA LEU A 368 -3.59 -33.65 10.43
C LEU A 368 -3.37 -34.66 9.29
N ARG A 369 -3.02 -34.19 8.08
CA ARG A 369 -2.73 -35.05 6.93
C ARG A 369 -1.56 -35.97 7.19
N TRP A 370 -0.50 -35.44 7.78
CA TRP A 370 0.67 -36.24 8.15
C TRP A 370 0.31 -37.27 9.22
N GLY A 371 -0.43 -36.88 10.27
CA GLY A 371 -0.91 -37.78 11.32
C GLY A 371 -1.81 -38.89 10.83
N MET A 372 -2.68 -38.57 9.84
CA MET A 372 -3.54 -39.59 9.19
C MET A 372 -2.75 -40.59 8.34
N SER A 373 -1.63 -40.17 7.76
CA SER A 373 -0.77 -41.01 6.91
C SER A 373 0.35 -41.69 7.67
N SER A 374 0.68 -41.21 8.87
CA SER A 374 1.80 -41.73 9.65
C SER A 374 1.37 -42.89 10.58
N TYR A 375 2.27 -43.85 10.72
CA TYR A 375 2.11 -44.99 11.60
C TYR A 375 3.31 -45.07 12.52
N ARG A 376 3.05 -45.24 13.81
CA ARG A 376 4.09 -45.56 14.78
C ARG A 376 4.15 -47.08 14.96
N THR A 377 5.27 -47.68 14.57
CA THR A 377 5.48 -49.12 14.75
C THR A 377 6.47 -49.33 15.91
N GLU A 378 6.05 -50.12 16.86
CA GLU A 378 6.91 -50.62 17.94
C GLU A 378 7.13 -52.12 17.71
N ARG A 379 8.37 -52.50 17.38
CA ARG A 379 8.70 -53.89 17.11
C ARG A 379 10.09 -54.26 17.70
N THR A 380 10.22 -55.45 18.18
CA THR A 380 11.49 -56.05 18.49
C THR A 380 12.24 -56.43 17.20
N LYS A 381 13.59 -56.30 17.18
CA LYS A 381 14.39 -56.63 16.01
C LYS A 381 14.23 -58.11 15.71
N GLY A 382 13.78 -58.45 14.50
CA GLY A 382 13.48 -59.84 14.12
C GLY A 382 12.02 -60.21 14.13
N ALA A 383 11.11 -59.38 14.59
CA ALA A 383 9.65 -59.67 14.64
C ALA A 383 9.04 -59.82 13.27
N VAL A 384 9.65 -59.27 12.23
CA VAL A 384 9.20 -59.32 10.84
C VAL A 384 10.33 -59.82 9.95
N ALA A 385 10.08 -60.79 9.04
CA ALA A 385 11.06 -61.45 8.20
C ALA A 385 11.54 -60.59 7.02
N MET A 386 11.04 -59.36 6.82
CA MET A 386 11.39 -58.50 5.72
C MET A 386 12.40 -57.40 6.12
N ALA A 387 13.16 -56.88 5.14
CA ALA A 387 14.12 -55.81 5.34
C ALA A 387 13.40 -54.51 5.84
N ASP A 388 14.12 -53.70 6.64
CA ASP A 388 13.54 -52.51 7.29
C ASP A 388 12.99 -51.46 6.33
N ASP A 389 13.61 -51.28 5.18
CA ASP A 389 13.16 -50.36 4.13
C ASP A 389 11.89 -50.86 3.43
N VAL A 390 11.80 -52.16 3.17
CA VAL A 390 10.62 -52.83 2.61
C VAL A 390 9.48 -52.78 3.60
N PHE A 391 9.75 -53.07 4.89
CA PHE A 391 8.77 -52.99 5.94
C PHE A 391 8.13 -51.58 6.06
N ARG A 392 8.97 -50.51 6.08
CA ARG A 392 8.44 -49.13 6.14
C ARG A 392 7.52 -48.76 4.98
N ARG A 393 7.83 -49.23 3.77
CA ARG A 393 7.00 -49.02 2.60
C ARG A 393 5.71 -49.85 2.65
N THR A 394 5.79 -51.07 3.16
CA THR A 394 4.63 -51.99 3.27
C THR A 394 3.67 -51.54 4.33
N VAL A 395 4.14 -51.17 5.53
CA VAL A 395 3.28 -50.69 6.65
C VAL A 395 2.50 -49.44 6.27
N ALA A 396 3.04 -48.59 5.35
CA ALA A 396 2.38 -47.39 4.90
C ALA A 396 1.16 -47.66 3.99
N ARG A 397 1.00 -48.84 3.49
CA ARG A 397 -0.13 -49.24 2.63
C ARG A 397 -1.32 -49.69 3.47
N PRO A 398 -2.55 -49.28 3.12
CA PRO A 398 -3.76 -49.72 3.84
C PRO A 398 -4.06 -51.22 3.58
N ASP A 399 -3.55 -51.79 2.49
CA ASP A 399 -3.70 -53.19 2.06
C ASP A 399 -2.50 -54.07 2.42
N ALA A 400 -1.63 -53.62 3.33
CA ALA A 400 -0.40 -54.29 3.70
C ALA A 400 -0.68 -55.63 4.42
N ASP A 401 -0.10 -56.72 3.86
CA ASP A 401 0.04 -57.98 4.55
C ASP A 401 1.40 -58.09 5.20
N ILE A 402 1.48 -58.20 6.51
CA ILE A 402 2.72 -58.24 7.29
C ILE A 402 2.81 -59.59 7.98
N VAL A 403 3.68 -60.45 7.44
CA VAL A 403 3.96 -61.74 8.02
C VAL A 403 4.96 -61.65 9.16
N LEU A 404 4.54 -62.07 10.37
CA LEU A 404 5.38 -62.08 11.57
C LEU A 404 6.13 -63.40 11.67
N ASP A 405 7.38 -63.31 12.18
CA ASP A 405 8.19 -64.51 12.48
C ASP A 405 7.62 -65.17 13.75
N ALA A 406 7.04 -66.37 13.58
CA ALA A 406 6.41 -67.15 14.64
C ALA A 406 7.45 -67.56 15.73
N GLN A 407 8.70 -67.88 15.34
CA GLN A 407 9.74 -68.28 16.32
C GLN A 407 10.17 -67.10 17.19
N HIS A 408 10.32 -65.94 16.56
CA HIS A 408 10.68 -64.70 17.30
C HIS A 408 9.52 -64.25 18.22
N MET A 409 8.29 -64.32 17.74
CA MET A 409 7.11 -63.87 18.53
C MET A 409 6.80 -64.82 19.70
N ALA A 410 7.33 -66.05 19.74
CA ALA A 410 7.24 -66.96 20.88
C ALA A 410 8.20 -66.60 22.02
N GLN A 411 9.18 -65.71 21.86
CA GLN A 411 10.15 -65.33 22.87
C GLN A 411 9.54 -64.36 23.89
N PRO A 412 9.94 -64.49 25.20
CA PRO A 412 9.50 -63.52 26.22
C PRO A 412 9.99 -62.11 25.88
N GLY A 413 9.06 -61.15 25.81
CA GLY A 413 9.37 -59.75 25.51
C GLY A 413 9.32 -59.39 24.04
N ALA A 414 8.98 -60.30 23.12
CA ALA A 414 8.70 -59.99 21.75
C ALA A 414 7.49 -59.06 21.62
N LYS A 415 7.65 -57.99 20.88
CA LYS A 415 6.59 -57.00 20.69
C LYS A 415 6.49 -56.61 19.22
N PHE A 416 5.24 -56.63 18.70
CA PHE A 416 4.89 -56.05 17.43
C PHE A 416 3.56 -55.30 17.60
N GLU A 417 3.58 -54.00 17.39
CA GLU A 417 2.39 -53.15 17.54
C GLU A 417 2.47 -52.01 16.53
N VAL A 418 1.39 -51.80 15.84
CA VAL A 418 1.16 -50.67 14.94
C VAL A 418 0.13 -49.76 15.56
N LYS A 419 0.58 -48.58 15.97
CA LYS A 419 -0.28 -47.58 16.62
C LYS A 419 -0.62 -46.46 15.67
N ARG A 420 -1.88 -46.06 15.69
CA ARG A 420 -2.37 -44.81 15.11
C ARG A 420 -2.90 -43.95 16.24
N ASP A 421 -2.48 -42.70 16.30
CA ASP A 421 -2.94 -41.75 17.31
C ASP A 421 -4.17 -41.02 16.84
N PHE A 422 -5.35 -41.64 17.01
CA PHE A 422 -6.64 -41.07 16.64
C PHE A 422 -7.05 -39.92 17.57
N GLN A 423 -6.63 -39.93 18.85
CA GLN A 423 -6.96 -38.88 19.81
C GLN A 423 -6.30 -37.55 19.45
N ALA A 424 -5.00 -37.58 19.13
CA ALA A 424 -4.28 -36.36 18.68
C ALA A 424 -4.89 -35.79 17.39
N ASN A 425 -5.32 -36.65 16.46
CA ASN A 425 -5.97 -36.21 15.24
C ASN A 425 -7.36 -35.59 15.50
N ALA A 426 -8.12 -36.06 16.45
CA ALA A 426 -9.41 -35.47 16.82
C ALA A 426 -9.25 -34.09 17.46
N GLN A 427 -8.29 -33.94 18.39
CA GLN A 427 -7.94 -32.63 18.97
C GLN A 427 -7.43 -31.64 17.93
N GLN A 428 -6.64 -32.09 16.96
CA GLN A 428 -6.17 -31.25 15.85
C GLN A 428 -7.32 -30.78 14.97
N LEU A 429 -8.32 -31.63 14.72
CA LEU A 429 -9.51 -31.26 13.96
C LEU A 429 -10.32 -30.17 14.67
N GLU A 430 -10.47 -30.26 15.99
CA GLU A 430 -11.14 -29.26 16.80
C GLU A 430 -10.40 -27.90 16.75
N GLN A 431 -9.06 -27.92 16.86
CA GLN A 431 -8.24 -26.71 16.72
C GLN A 431 -8.42 -26.06 15.35
N LEU A 432 -8.48 -26.85 14.28
CA LEU A 432 -8.75 -26.35 12.92
C LEU A 432 -10.12 -25.70 12.79
N GLN A 433 -11.16 -26.29 13.38
CA GLN A 433 -12.48 -25.69 13.39
C GLN A 433 -12.50 -24.38 14.17
N ASN A 434 -11.82 -24.34 15.32
CA ASN A 434 -11.68 -23.11 16.11
C ASN A 434 -10.94 -22.02 15.35
N ALA A 435 -9.85 -22.35 14.62
CA ALA A 435 -9.13 -21.40 13.79
C ALA A 435 -9.99 -20.84 12.66
N ARG A 436 -10.76 -21.69 11.96
CA ARG A 436 -11.73 -21.25 10.93
C ARG A 436 -12.78 -20.32 11.52
N ASN A 437 -13.40 -20.69 12.63
CA ASN A 437 -14.39 -19.88 13.31
C ASN A 437 -13.80 -18.54 13.78
N SER A 438 -12.52 -18.52 14.19
CA SER A 438 -11.83 -17.30 14.58
C SER A 438 -11.59 -16.36 13.39
N ILE A 439 -11.17 -16.90 12.23
CA ILE A 439 -11.04 -16.13 10.99
C ILE A 439 -12.39 -15.52 10.60
N GLU A 440 -13.48 -16.30 10.68
CA GLU A 440 -14.84 -15.81 10.38
C GLU A 440 -15.32 -14.72 11.36
N ARG A 441 -14.91 -14.78 12.63
CA ARG A 441 -15.28 -13.75 13.63
C ARG A 441 -14.49 -12.46 13.48
N ILE A 442 -13.18 -12.57 13.18
CA ILE A 442 -12.28 -11.41 13.08
C ILE A 442 -12.54 -10.68 11.76
N ASN A 443 -12.83 -11.41 10.70
CA ASN A 443 -13.07 -10.82 9.40
C ASN A 443 -14.58 -10.69 9.13
N PRO A 444 -15.11 -9.46 9.17
CA PRO A 444 -16.53 -9.22 8.90
C PRO A 444 -16.97 -9.65 7.49
N ALA A 445 -16.00 -9.73 6.57
CA ALA A 445 -16.24 -10.17 5.20
C ALA A 445 -16.31 -11.69 5.04
N ALA A 446 -15.76 -12.45 5.98
CA ALA A 446 -15.92 -13.90 6.01
C ALA A 446 -17.31 -14.33 6.48
N SER A 447 -18.11 -13.39 7.01
CA SER A 447 -19.52 -13.64 7.32
C SER A 447 -20.24 -14.11 6.04
N GLY A 448 -21.16 -15.06 6.17
CA GLY A 448 -21.83 -15.71 5.04
C GLY A 448 -22.45 -14.77 4.01
N ALA A 449 -22.68 -13.50 4.38
CA ALA A 449 -23.22 -12.45 3.53
C ALA A 449 -22.31 -12.10 2.32
N PHE A 450 -20.97 -12.14 2.50
CA PHE A 450 -20.02 -11.77 1.43
C PHE A 450 -19.32 -12.99 0.81
N SER A 451 -19.30 -14.13 1.50
CA SER A 451 -18.59 -15.33 1.03
C SER A 451 -19.38 -16.16 0.01
N GLY A 452 -20.60 -15.75 -0.36
CA GLY A 452 -21.50 -16.53 -1.23
C GLY A 452 -21.96 -17.86 -0.63
N ARG A 453 -21.58 -18.15 0.61
CA ARG A 453 -22.10 -19.31 1.35
C ARG A 453 -23.52 -18.99 1.80
N ARG A 454 -24.46 -19.87 1.52
CA ARG A 454 -25.79 -19.80 2.12
C ARG A 454 -25.63 -19.83 3.63
N GLY A 455 -25.90 -18.68 4.26
CA GLY A 455 -25.90 -18.58 5.72
C GLY A 455 -26.96 -19.52 6.31
N THR A 456 -26.87 -19.78 7.60
CA THR A 456 -27.87 -20.48 8.39
C THR A 456 -29.19 -19.71 8.53
N ALA A 457 -29.38 -18.64 7.75
CA ALA A 457 -30.58 -17.83 7.75
C ALA A 457 -31.78 -18.65 7.28
N THR A 458 -32.77 -18.80 8.16
CA THR A 458 -34.01 -19.50 7.90
C THR A 458 -35.13 -18.59 7.39
N SER A 459 -34.88 -17.26 7.37
CA SER A 459 -35.86 -16.28 6.87
C SER A 459 -35.14 -15.09 6.18
N GLY A 460 -35.81 -14.45 5.20
CA GLY A 460 -35.29 -13.28 4.48
C GLY A 460 -34.99 -12.09 5.38
N ILE A 461 -35.67 -11.93 6.52
CA ILE A 461 -35.42 -10.91 7.52
C ILE A 461 -34.06 -11.17 8.22
N GLN A 462 -33.74 -12.42 8.50
CA GLN A 462 -32.49 -12.82 9.11
C GLN A 462 -31.30 -12.56 8.16
N GLU A 463 -31.51 -12.82 6.88
CA GLU A 463 -30.51 -12.55 5.83
C GLU A 463 -30.24 -11.03 5.67
N GLN A 464 -31.29 -10.21 5.67
CA GLN A 464 -31.17 -8.75 5.68
C GLN A 464 -30.40 -8.24 6.91
N THR A 465 -30.72 -8.75 8.09
CA THR A 465 -30.02 -8.34 9.33
C THR A 465 -28.54 -8.71 9.30
N GLN A 466 -28.18 -9.87 8.75
CA GLN A 466 -26.78 -10.27 8.59
C GLN A 466 -26.03 -9.38 7.61
N VAL A 467 -26.66 -9.02 6.48
CA VAL A 467 -26.09 -8.06 5.52
C VAL A 467 -25.90 -6.68 6.13
N GLU A 468 -26.87 -6.20 6.90
CA GLU A 468 -26.76 -4.91 7.59
C GLU A 468 -25.63 -4.89 8.63
N GLN A 469 -25.48 -5.96 9.41
CA GLN A 469 -24.39 -6.11 10.39
C GLN A 469 -23.01 -6.16 9.69
N ALA A 470 -22.91 -6.88 8.59
CA ALA A 470 -21.70 -6.93 7.78
C ALA A 470 -21.35 -5.54 7.20
N ASN A 471 -22.35 -4.81 6.71
CA ASN A 471 -22.16 -3.43 6.22
C ASN A 471 -21.72 -2.49 7.34
N GLN A 472 -22.27 -2.60 8.55
CA GLN A 472 -21.86 -1.79 9.70
C GLN A 472 -20.39 -2.06 10.08
N SER A 473 -19.94 -3.31 10.02
CA SER A 473 -18.55 -3.67 10.32
C SER A 473 -17.56 -3.16 9.28
N LEU A 474 -18.00 -2.98 8.03
CA LEU A 474 -17.20 -2.39 6.95
C LEU A 474 -17.33 -0.86 6.86
N ALA A 475 -18.21 -0.23 7.65
CA ALA A 475 -18.56 1.18 7.52
C ALA A 475 -17.34 2.12 7.60
N HIS A 476 -16.36 1.80 8.45
CA HIS A 476 -15.14 2.58 8.56
C HIS A 476 -14.32 2.56 7.26
N MET A 477 -14.08 1.35 6.70
CA MET A 477 -13.31 1.19 5.47
C MET A 477 -14.02 1.81 4.25
N THR A 478 -15.31 1.56 4.12
CA THR A 478 -16.13 2.14 3.04
C THR A 478 -16.29 3.65 3.17
N GLY A 479 -16.34 4.16 4.39
CA GLY A 479 -16.36 5.61 4.66
C GLY A 479 -15.05 6.29 4.24
N ASN A 480 -13.91 5.68 4.54
CA ASN A 480 -12.60 6.16 4.08
C ASN A 480 -12.46 6.09 2.57
N PHE A 481 -12.93 5.00 1.96
CA PHE A 481 -12.96 4.83 0.51
C PHE A 481 -13.80 5.93 -0.18
N LYS A 482 -15.00 6.21 0.33
CA LYS A 482 -15.86 7.28 -0.19
C LYS A 482 -15.20 8.66 -0.08
N ARG A 483 -14.51 8.94 1.04
CA ARG A 483 -13.75 10.20 1.21
C ARG A 483 -12.63 10.33 0.18
N ALA A 484 -11.85 9.27 -0.04
CA ALA A 484 -10.80 9.27 -1.06
C ALA A 484 -11.38 9.46 -2.47
N ARG A 485 -12.49 8.80 -2.82
CA ARG A 485 -13.20 9.05 -4.10
C ARG A 485 -13.68 10.49 -4.24
N THR A 486 -14.23 11.09 -3.18
CA THR A 486 -14.63 12.50 -3.21
C THR A 486 -13.43 13.40 -3.49
N GLN A 487 -12.30 13.18 -2.82
CA GLN A 487 -11.07 13.94 -3.07
C GLN A 487 -10.55 13.79 -4.50
N MET A 488 -10.76 12.63 -5.14
CA MET A 488 -10.41 12.45 -6.56
C MET A 488 -11.32 13.26 -7.50
N GLY A 489 -12.59 13.40 -7.14
CA GLY A 489 -13.57 14.17 -7.92
C GLY A 489 -13.39 15.69 -7.80
N GLU A 490 -12.79 16.19 -6.71
CA GLU A 490 -12.46 17.60 -6.49
C GLU A 490 -11.25 18.06 -7.29
#